data_5c61139f9b3cdc353dcd8eea04b3098f
#
_entry.id   5c61139f9b3cdc353dcd8eea04b3098f
#
_cell.length_a   1.000
_cell.length_b   1.000
_cell.length_c   1.000
_cell.angle_alpha   90.00
_cell.angle_beta   90.00
_cell.angle_gamma   90.00
#
_symmetry.space_group_name_H-M   'P 1'
#
loop_
_entity.id
_entity.type
_entity.pdbx_description
1 polymer ?
#
loop_
_entity_poly.entity_id
_entity_poly.type
_entity_poly.pdbx_seq_one_letter_code
_entity_poly.pdbx_strand_id
1 'polypeptide(L)'
;KVMEAEREHFVHGCTEPGKECVGCVKNGIPEAVANEIYDDMVSFASYAFNKSHAACYAYVAFQTAYLKCHYPREFMAALLTSVLDSTAKVIEYSSECQRLGIKVLPPDINVSRGGFTVDGQSIRFGLNAVKSVGRDLIEAVIKERESRPFRSLYDFCKRMRSNMLNRRALENLIKAGAFDTLEPSRHGMMESVETVLRIVENDARQNLDGQLDLFSAMAGAEEAPQNDDYQVPNLREYDSGELLKMEKEVSGLYLSGHPLDAYREKIEKISTCTIAQLQGENARDFDNQTVTLVCTVVKNKIMTTKSNTLMAFTTIEDLTGTMELLVFPRVLTSCRAYLQENAVVVTTGRASVKEDEGTRLIVESVLPVDGYDPSQSFGQNRSQRISAAAGDTAAQSIWLLVPSRECAQMHKVENLLQNIFDGPTPVYFKFEDSGQRVRAPQSMWAMDHPLLRQELERILGADHVKFTTAQAAK
;
A
#
# COMPACT_ATOMS: atom_id res chain seq x y z
N LYS A 1 -11.60 -31.70 28.18
CA LYS A 1 -12.74 -32.67 28.25
C LYS A 1 -12.30 -34.07 27.87
N VAL A 2 -11.67 -34.33 26.67
CA VAL A 2 -11.24 -35.68 26.27
C VAL A 2 -10.13 -36.18 27.18
N MET A 3 -9.06 -35.41 27.39
CA MET A 3 -7.95 -35.76 28.28
C MET A 3 -8.40 -36.03 29.73
N GLU A 4 -9.37 -35.28 30.22
CA GLU A 4 -9.89 -35.47 31.58
C GLU A 4 -10.70 -36.75 31.74
N ALA A 5 -11.40 -37.16 30.69
CA ALA A 5 -12.13 -38.43 30.63
C ALA A 5 -11.21 -39.66 30.55
N GLU A 6 -10.03 -39.53 29.94
CA GLU A 6 -9.06 -40.62 29.77
C GLU A 6 -8.15 -40.81 31.02
N ARG A 7 -8.20 -39.93 32.04
CA ARG A 7 -7.39 -40.03 33.26
C ARG A 7 -7.62 -41.34 33.98
N GLU A 8 -8.89 -41.72 34.17
CA GLU A 8 -9.28 -42.97 34.84
C GLU A 8 -8.73 -44.20 34.12
N HIS A 9 -8.77 -44.20 32.80
CA HIS A 9 -8.24 -45.28 31.98
C HIS A 9 -6.72 -45.38 32.10
N PHE A 10 -6.02 -44.27 32.17
CA PHE A 10 -4.56 -44.23 32.36
C PHE A 10 -4.16 -44.74 33.74
N VAL A 11 -4.84 -44.29 34.78
CA VAL A 11 -4.52 -44.63 36.16
C VAL A 11 -4.94 -46.09 36.52
N HIS A 12 -6.21 -46.42 36.26
CA HIS A 12 -6.82 -47.68 36.71
C HIS A 12 -6.99 -48.74 35.62
N GLY A 13 -6.89 -48.35 34.36
CA GLY A 13 -7.14 -49.19 33.20
C GLY A 13 -8.60 -49.19 32.75
N CYS A 14 -8.82 -49.78 31.57
CA CYS A 14 -10.14 -49.90 30.96
C CYS A 14 -10.38 -51.31 30.47
N THR A 15 -11.57 -51.84 30.70
CA THR A 15 -11.99 -53.17 30.26
C THR A 15 -13.09 -53.12 29.19
N GLU A 16 -13.41 -51.94 28.68
CA GLU A 16 -14.42 -51.79 27.62
C GLU A 16 -13.94 -52.41 26.31
N PRO A 17 -14.79 -53.16 25.56
CA PRO A 17 -14.41 -53.75 24.30
C PRO A 17 -13.94 -52.68 23.28
N GLY A 18 -12.69 -52.87 22.81
CA GLY A 18 -12.06 -51.93 21.86
C GLY A 18 -11.31 -50.76 22.51
N LYS A 19 -11.29 -50.63 23.85
CA LYS A 19 -10.51 -49.66 24.61
C LYS A 19 -9.72 -50.31 25.74
N GLU A 20 -9.51 -51.58 25.70
CA GLU A 20 -8.84 -52.34 26.74
C GLU A 20 -7.43 -51.82 26.97
N CYS A 21 -7.14 -51.38 28.20
CA CYS A 21 -5.81 -50.95 28.61
C CYS A 21 -5.52 -51.33 30.05
N VAL A 22 -4.25 -51.63 30.32
CA VAL A 22 -3.76 -51.93 31.68
C VAL A 22 -3.35 -50.59 32.31
N GLY A 23 -4.05 -50.17 33.37
CA GLY A 23 -3.71 -48.93 34.07
C GLY A 23 -2.38 -49.00 34.82
N CYS A 24 -1.83 -47.82 35.15
CA CYS A 24 -0.57 -47.68 35.88
C CYS A 24 -0.56 -48.42 37.21
N VAL A 25 -1.67 -48.39 37.94
CA VAL A 25 -1.81 -49.09 39.26
C VAL A 25 -1.64 -50.58 39.12
N LYS A 26 -2.20 -51.20 38.08
CA LYS A 26 -2.02 -52.64 37.83
C LYS A 26 -0.58 -53.00 37.41
N ASN A 27 0.17 -52.05 36.91
CA ASN A 27 1.59 -52.19 36.59
C ASN A 27 2.51 -51.89 37.79
N GLY A 28 1.94 -51.69 38.99
CA GLY A 28 2.71 -51.49 40.22
C GLY A 28 3.14 -50.03 40.46
N ILE A 29 2.63 -49.08 39.69
CA ILE A 29 2.89 -47.66 39.90
C ILE A 29 1.87 -47.13 40.93
N PRO A 30 2.33 -46.46 42.01
CA PRO A 30 1.40 -45.85 42.98
C PRO A 30 0.45 -44.88 42.32
N GLU A 31 -0.81 -44.87 42.74
CA GLU A 31 -1.87 -44.02 42.15
C GLU A 31 -1.51 -42.53 42.19
N ALA A 32 -0.90 -42.06 43.29
CA ALA A 32 -0.44 -40.68 43.41
C ALA A 32 0.57 -40.31 42.32
N VAL A 33 1.54 -41.18 42.03
CA VAL A 33 2.56 -41.01 41.00
C VAL A 33 1.93 -41.05 39.59
N ALA A 34 0.97 -41.96 39.36
CA ALA A 34 0.25 -42.03 38.08
C ALA A 34 -0.55 -40.76 37.81
N ASN A 35 -1.18 -40.20 38.82
CA ASN A 35 -1.90 -38.90 38.68
C ASN A 35 -0.94 -37.74 38.43
N GLU A 36 0.22 -37.68 39.11
CA GLU A 36 1.24 -36.65 38.87
C GLU A 36 1.76 -36.70 37.44
N ILE A 37 2.06 -37.90 36.92
CA ILE A 37 2.45 -38.10 35.52
C ILE A 37 1.34 -37.62 34.57
N TYR A 38 0.08 -37.91 34.89
CA TYR A 38 -1.05 -37.48 34.06
C TYR A 38 -1.23 -35.99 34.08
N ASP A 39 -1.06 -35.34 35.23
CA ASP A 39 -1.10 -33.86 35.34
C ASP A 39 0.01 -33.20 34.52
N ASP A 40 1.22 -33.77 34.55
CA ASP A 40 2.33 -33.32 33.68
C ASP A 40 1.99 -33.50 32.19
N MET A 41 1.38 -34.62 31.81
CA MET A 41 0.93 -34.88 30.45
C MET A 41 -0.17 -33.88 30.01
N VAL A 42 -1.13 -33.57 30.88
CA VAL A 42 -2.18 -32.55 30.59
C VAL A 42 -1.59 -31.16 30.47
N SER A 43 -0.68 -30.80 31.35
CA SER A 43 0.06 -29.54 31.28
C SER A 43 0.88 -29.46 30.01
N PHE A 44 1.58 -30.50 29.62
CA PHE A 44 2.34 -30.59 28.39
C PHE A 44 1.44 -30.51 27.13
N ALA A 45 0.31 -31.25 27.14
CA ALA A 45 -0.62 -31.30 26.00
C ALA A 45 -1.31 -29.98 25.71
N SER A 46 -1.51 -29.13 26.72
CA SER A 46 -2.05 -27.79 26.51
C SER A 46 -1.07 -26.87 25.75
N TYR A 47 0.23 -27.18 25.78
CA TYR A 47 1.27 -26.37 25.08
C TYR A 47 2.13 -27.21 24.11
N ALA A 48 2.14 -28.52 24.15
CA ALA A 48 2.79 -29.54 23.29
C ALA A 48 4.13 -29.12 22.64
N PHE A 49 4.95 -28.31 23.32
CA PHE A 49 6.15 -27.74 22.74
C PHE A 49 7.41 -28.30 23.36
N ASN A 50 8.30 -28.82 22.53
CA ASN A 50 9.57 -29.39 23.01
C ASN A 50 10.42 -28.31 23.68
N LYS A 51 10.74 -28.47 24.97
CA LYS A 51 11.54 -27.54 25.76
C LYS A 51 12.92 -27.25 25.13
N SER A 52 13.56 -28.26 24.57
CA SER A 52 14.84 -28.10 23.87
C SER A 52 14.72 -27.19 22.64
N HIS A 53 13.64 -27.37 21.88
CA HIS A 53 13.33 -26.51 20.73
C HIS A 53 13.08 -25.05 21.17
N ALA A 54 12.26 -24.86 22.22
CA ALA A 54 12.00 -23.53 22.78
C ALA A 54 13.29 -22.85 23.27
N ALA A 55 14.17 -23.59 23.95
CA ALA A 55 15.46 -23.06 24.41
C ALA A 55 16.39 -22.64 23.27
N CYS A 56 16.47 -23.46 22.20
CA CYS A 56 17.24 -23.10 21.01
C CYS A 56 16.72 -21.84 20.34
N TYR A 57 15.39 -21.73 20.16
CA TYR A 57 14.79 -20.52 19.56
C TYR A 57 14.92 -19.29 20.46
N ALA A 58 14.81 -19.43 21.77
CA ALA A 58 15.06 -18.33 22.71
C ALA A 58 16.51 -17.80 22.59
N TYR A 59 17.48 -18.69 22.40
CA TYR A 59 18.88 -18.29 22.19
C TYR A 59 19.06 -17.54 20.90
N VAL A 60 18.49 -18.01 19.78
CA VAL A 60 18.52 -17.31 18.48
C VAL A 60 17.80 -15.97 18.56
N ALA A 61 16.62 -15.92 19.21
CA ALA A 61 15.86 -14.68 19.40
C ALA A 61 16.68 -13.64 20.17
N PHE A 62 17.39 -14.07 21.25
CA PHE A 62 18.28 -13.18 21.97
C PHE A 62 19.43 -12.67 21.10
N GLN A 63 20.06 -13.54 20.31
CA GLN A 63 21.15 -13.14 19.39
C GLN A 63 20.66 -12.09 18.37
N THR A 64 19.50 -12.31 17.75
CA THR A 64 18.94 -11.38 16.78
C THR A 64 18.57 -10.04 17.42
N ALA A 65 17.98 -10.06 18.62
CA ALA A 65 17.68 -8.86 19.40
C ALA A 65 18.96 -8.08 19.76
N TYR A 66 20.01 -8.80 20.21
CA TYR A 66 21.32 -8.21 20.52
C TYR A 66 21.94 -7.52 19.28
N LEU A 67 21.95 -8.23 18.13
CA LEU A 67 22.50 -7.67 16.88
C LEU A 67 21.70 -6.44 16.43
N LYS A 68 20.36 -6.49 16.49
CA LYS A 68 19.50 -5.35 16.14
C LYS A 68 19.74 -4.15 17.05
N CYS A 69 19.99 -4.38 18.35
CA CYS A 69 20.25 -3.32 19.31
C CYS A 69 21.63 -2.67 19.13
N HIS A 70 22.68 -3.48 18.98
CA HIS A 70 24.05 -2.98 18.98
C HIS A 70 24.63 -2.70 17.59
N TYR A 71 24.10 -3.38 16.55
CA TYR A 71 24.54 -3.27 15.15
C TYR A 71 23.33 -3.12 14.21
N PRO A 72 22.48 -2.10 14.43
CA PRO A 72 21.19 -2.00 13.72
C PRO A 72 21.33 -1.90 12.20
N ARG A 73 22.37 -1.24 11.71
CA ARG A 73 22.59 -1.07 10.25
C ARG A 73 23.00 -2.39 9.59
N GLU A 74 23.94 -3.10 10.19
CA GLU A 74 24.41 -4.39 9.72
C GLU A 74 23.29 -5.42 9.77
N PHE A 75 22.52 -5.43 10.88
CA PHE A 75 21.37 -6.30 11.05
C PHE A 75 20.29 -6.03 9.99
N MET A 76 19.92 -4.76 9.78
CA MET A 76 18.88 -4.39 8.80
C MET A 76 19.35 -4.63 7.36
N ALA A 77 20.63 -4.39 7.03
CA ALA A 77 21.19 -4.70 5.72
C ALA A 77 21.15 -6.21 5.42
N ALA A 78 21.50 -7.05 6.41
CA ALA A 78 21.43 -8.49 6.30
C ALA A 78 19.96 -8.97 6.17
N LEU A 79 19.05 -8.40 6.97
CA LEU A 79 17.64 -8.72 6.95
C LEU A 79 16.98 -8.37 5.60
N LEU A 80 17.24 -7.16 5.08
CA LEU A 80 16.79 -6.72 3.76
C LEU A 80 17.33 -7.63 2.65
N THR A 81 18.61 -8.04 2.77
CA THR A 81 19.25 -8.95 1.80
C THR A 81 18.61 -10.35 1.83
N SER A 82 18.18 -10.82 2.98
CA SER A 82 17.54 -12.15 3.12
C SER A 82 16.16 -12.24 2.45
N VAL A 83 15.53 -11.10 2.14
CA VAL A 83 14.17 -11.02 1.61
C VAL A 83 14.08 -10.36 0.22
N LEU A 84 15.20 -10.33 -0.53
CA LEU A 84 15.27 -9.72 -1.87
C LEU A 84 14.18 -10.20 -2.84
N ASP A 85 13.74 -11.43 -2.70
CA ASP A 85 12.71 -12.03 -3.56
C ASP A 85 11.26 -11.60 -3.18
N SER A 86 11.09 -10.83 -2.09
CA SER A 86 9.81 -10.35 -1.60
C SER A 86 9.76 -8.83 -1.47
N THR A 87 9.31 -8.15 -2.52
CA THR A 87 9.16 -6.68 -2.51
C THR A 87 8.35 -6.17 -1.31
N ALA A 88 7.31 -6.90 -0.89
CA ALA A 88 6.50 -6.51 0.27
C ALA A 88 7.32 -6.47 1.57
N LYS A 89 8.19 -7.47 1.79
CA LYS A 89 9.08 -7.48 2.97
C LYS A 89 10.20 -6.46 2.86
N VAL A 90 10.70 -6.19 1.66
CA VAL A 90 11.68 -5.11 1.45
C VAL A 90 11.07 -3.76 1.84
N ILE A 91 9.82 -3.49 1.47
CA ILE A 91 9.08 -2.28 1.87
C ILE A 91 8.92 -2.22 3.38
N GLU A 92 8.43 -3.30 4.01
CA GLU A 92 8.23 -3.40 5.45
C GLU A 92 9.52 -3.09 6.24
N TYR A 93 10.62 -3.75 5.86
CA TYR A 93 11.91 -3.57 6.56
C TYR A 93 12.60 -2.25 6.23
N SER A 94 12.32 -1.66 5.08
CA SER A 94 12.77 -0.30 4.77
C SER A 94 12.05 0.75 5.62
N SER A 95 10.77 0.55 5.89
CA SER A 95 10.01 1.38 6.84
C SER A 95 10.56 1.25 8.27
N GLU A 96 10.96 0.03 8.67
CA GLU A 96 11.65 -0.18 9.95
C GLU A 96 13.02 0.52 10.01
N CYS A 97 13.78 0.54 8.90
CA CYS A 97 15.02 1.33 8.81
C CYS A 97 14.72 2.82 9.07
N GLN A 98 13.69 3.39 8.46
CA GLN A 98 13.30 4.79 8.71
C GLN A 98 12.95 5.03 10.18
N ARG A 99 12.19 4.12 10.80
CA ARG A 99 11.84 4.18 12.22
C ARG A 99 13.08 4.16 13.13
N LEU A 100 14.13 3.42 12.72
CA LEU A 100 15.42 3.36 13.41
C LEU A 100 16.35 4.55 13.08
N GLY A 101 15.91 5.51 12.26
CA GLY A 101 16.72 6.64 11.79
C GLY A 101 17.80 6.24 10.78
N ILE A 102 17.71 5.07 10.16
CA ILE A 102 18.66 4.56 9.17
C ILE A 102 18.15 4.91 7.77
N LYS A 103 18.90 5.73 7.05
CA LYS A 103 18.55 6.11 5.67
C LYS A 103 18.91 4.98 4.70
N VAL A 104 18.00 4.64 3.79
CA VAL A 104 18.27 3.76 2.65
C VAL A 104 18.62 4.64 1.46
N LEU A 105 19.86 4.48 0.94
CA LEU A 105 20.38 5.24 -0.20
C LEU A 105 20.01 4.56 -1.51
N PRO A 106 19.78 5.32 -2.61
CA PRO A 106 19.55 4.77 -3.94
C PRO A 106 20.65 3.81 -4.38
N PRO A 107 20.39 2.90 -5.33
CA PRO A 107 21.43 2.09 -5.92
C PRO A 107 22.44 2.96 -6.72
N ASP A 108 23.67 2.51 -6.82
CA ASP A 108 24.72 3.10 -7.63
C ASP A 108 25.47 1.97 -8.32
N ILE A 109 25.65 2.08 -9.63
CA ILE A 109 26.24 1.01 -10.45
C ILE A 109 27.70 0.74 -10.08
N ASN A 110 28.41 1.74 -9.60
CA ASN A 110 29.81 1.63 -9.20
C ASN A 110 30.02 1.24 -7.73
N VAL A 111 29.00 1.44 -6.86
CA VAL A 111 29.13 1.22 -5.41
C VAL A 111 28.30 0.05 -4.92
N SER A 112 27.01 -0.05 -5.35
CA SER A 112 26.08 -1.05 -4.85
C SER A 112 26.56 -2.48 -5.10
N ARG A 113 26.32 -3.37 -4.15
CA ARG A 113 26.48 -4.82 -4.31
C ARG A 113 25.16 -5.47 -4.73
N GLY A 114 25.16 -6.79 -4.89
CA GLY A 114 23.92 -7.52 -5.18
C GLY A 114 22.88 -7.38 -4.07
N GLY A 115 23.28 -7.54 -2.80
CA GLY A 115 22.46 -7.31 -1.62
C GLY A 115 22.58 -5.90 -1.06
N PHE A 116 21.79 -5.60 -0.03
CA PHE A 116 21.90 -4.36 0.74
C PHE A 116 23.20 -4.34 1.55
N THR A 117 23.87 -3.20 1.60
CA THR A 117 25.15 -3.06 2.31
C THR A 117 25.19 -1.79 3.14
N VAL A 118 25.93 -1.83 4.24
CA VAL A 118 26.17 -0.63 5.06
C VAL A 118 27.08 0.33 4.29
N ASP A 119 26.67 1.59 4.23
CA ASP A 119 27.38 2.69 3.60
C ASP A 119 27.42 3.88 4.57
N GLY A 120 28.50 3.96 5.35
CA GLY A 120 28.65 4.92 6.44
C GLY A 120 27.55 4.77 7.51
N GLN A 121 26.70 5.78 7.67
CA GLN A 121 25.57 5.77 8.61
C GLN A 121 24.25 5.28 7.96
N SER A 122 24.32 4.88 6.70
CA SER A 122 23.17 4.52 5.87
C SER A 122 23.27 3.07 5.38
N ILE A 123 22.24 2.60 4.69
CA ILE A 123 22.23 1.33 3.97
C ILE A 123 22.09 1.65 2.48
N ARG A 124 22.97 1.11 1.66
CA ARG A 124 22.92 1.21 0.20
C ARG A 124 22.00 0.15 -0.38
N PHE A 125 21.11 0.54 -1.28
CA PHE A 125 20.18 -0.35 -1.97
C PHE A 125 20.93 -1.37 -2.83
N GLY A 126 20.54 -2.65 -2.73
CA GLY A 126 21.15 -3.75 -3.48
C GLY A 126 20.63 -3.83 -4.91
N LEU A 127 21.51 -4.05 -5.88
CA LEU A 127 21.13 -4.12 -7.30
C LEU A 127 20.19 -5.30 -7.62
N ASN A 128 20.28 -6.42 -6.88
CA ASN A 128 19.37 -7.56 -7.05
C ASN A 128 17.92 -7.27 -6.57
N ALA A 129 17.71 -6.20 -5.82
CA ALA A 129 16.36 -5.77 -5.41
C ALA A 129 15.64 -4.97 -6.52
N VAL A 130 16.35 -4.59 -7.60
CA VAL A 130 15.75 -3.95 -8.77
C VAL A 130 15.05 -5.01 -9.63
N LYS A 131 13.77 -4.81 -9.89
CA LYS A 131 12.96 -5.77 -10.65
C LYS A 131 13.51 -6.03 -12.06
N SER A 132 13.42 -7.28 -12.50
CA SER A 132 13.84 -7.72 -13.84
C SER A 132 15.33 -7.55 -14.15
N VAL A 133 16.16 -7.43 -13.12
CA VAL A 133 17.60 -7.45 -13.25
C VAL A 133 18.11 -8.81 -12.75
N GLY A 134 18.79 -9.56 -13.62
CA GLY A 134 19.28 -10.91 -13.31
C GLY A 134 20.47 -10.88 -12.34
N ARG A 135 20.56 -11.88 -11.46
CA ARG A 135 21.67 -12.03 -10.50
C ARG A 135 23.01 -12.17 -11.22
N ASP A 136 23.06 -12.96 -12.28
CA ASP A 136 24.27 -13.20 -13.08
C ASP A 136 24.79 -11.90 -13.73
N LEU A 137 23.87 -11.04 -14.20
CA LEU A 137 24.23 -9.72 -14.72
C LEU A 137 24.87 -8.87 -13.61
N ILE A 138 24.32 -8.87 -12.41
CA ILE A 138 24.86 -8.06 -11.29
C ILE A 138 26.20 -8.59 -10.81
N GLU A 139 26.41 -9.90 -10.76
CA GLU A 139 27.72 -10.49 -10.46
C GLU A 139 28.77 -10.09 -11.50
N ALA A 140 28.39 -10.11 -12.79
CA ALA A 140 29.25 -9.65 -13.87
C ALA A 140 29.57 -8.15 -13.76
N VAL A 141 28.59 -7.30 -13.42
CA VAL A 141 28.77 -5.85 -13.17
C VAL A 141 29.77 -5.62 -12.04
N ILE A 142 29.60 -6.32 -10.91
CA ILE A 142 30.49 -6.19 -9.75
C ILE A 142 31.91 -6.59 -10.11
N LYS A 143 32.07 -7.69 -10.80
CA LYS A 143 33.40 -8.18 -11.26
C LYS A 143 34.04 -7.22 -12.25
N GLU A 144 33.26 -6.73 -13.22
CA GLU A 144 33.80 -5.86 -14.28
C GLU A 144 34.29 -4.52 -13.74
N ARG A 145 33.57 -3.91 -12.80
CA ARG A 145 33.97 -2.62 -12.20
C ARG A 145 35.18 -2.73 -11.26
N GLU A 146 35.56 -3.93 -10.79
CA GLU A 146 36.82 -4.12 -10.02
C GLU A 146 38.05 -3.73 -10.83
N SER A 147 38.03 -3.92 -12.13
CA SER A 147 39.13 -3.51 -13.02
C SER A 147 39.16 -1.99 -13.17
N ARG A 148 38.03 -1.36 -13.35
CA ARG A 148 37.83 0.09 -13.54
C ARG A 148 36.38 0.46 -13.33
N PRO A 149 36.04 1.52 -12.57
CA PRO A 149 34.70 2.03 -12.48
C PRO A 149 34.08 2.36 -13.85
N PHE A 150 32.80 2.23 -13.99
CA PHE A 150 32.06 2.69 -15.18
C PHE A 150 32.08 4.22 -15.22
N ARG A 151 32.25 4.79 -16.41
CA ARG A 151 32.37 6.24 -16.61
C ARG A 151 31.11 6.88 -17.19
N SER A 152 30.35 6.11 -17.95
CA SER A 152 29.13 6.57 -18.61
C SER A 152 28.18 5.38 -18.85
N LEU A 153 26.93 5.67 -19.24
CA LEU A 153 25.97 4.67 -19.68
C LEU A 153 26.49 3.86 -20.87
N TYR A 154 27.19 4.55 -21.81
CA TYR A 154 27.79 3.90 -22.98
C TYR A 154 28.94 2.95 -22.59
N ASP A 155 29.85 3.40 -21.72
CA ASP A 155 30.97 2.56 -21.20
C ASP A 155 30.42 1.30 -20.50
N PHE A 156 29.34 1.46 -19.71
CA PHE A 156 28.65 0.33 -19.09
C PHE A 156 28.10 -0.65 -20.14
N CYS A 157 27.32 -0.18 -21.11
CA CYS A 157 26.72 -1.04 -22.14
C CYS A 157 27.78 -1.74 -22.98
N LYS A 158 28.86 -1.05 -23.35
CA LYS A 158 30.00 -1.61 -24.14
C LYS A 158 30.67 -2.76 -23.40
N ARG A 159 30.92 -2.58 -22.10
CA ARG A 159 31.65 -3.57 -21.27
C ARG A 159 30.74 -4.73 -20.82
N MET A 160 29.45 -4.47 -20.63
CA MET A 160 28.48 -5.48 -20.17
C MET A 160 27.77 -6.23 -21.30
N ARG A 161 28.09 -5.93 -22.54
CA ARG A 161 27.44 -6.48 -23.75
C ARG A 161 27.31 -8.01 -23.78
N SER A 162 28.35 -8.72 -23.37
CA SER A 162 28.43 -10.19 -23.38
C SER A 162 27.74 -10.85 -22.17
N ASN A 163 27.23 -10.07 -21.22
CA ASN A 163 26.83 -10.54 -19.91
C ASN A 163 25.29 -10.46 -19.71
N MET A 164 24.51 -10.88 -20.70
CA MET A 164 23.03 -10.96 -20.63
C MET A 164 22.33 -9.61 -20.38
N LEU A 165 23.00 -8.49 -20.69
CA LEU A 165 22.38 -7.18 -20.65
C LEU A 165 21.25 -7.09 -21.68
N ASN A 166 20.03 -6.86 -21.22
CA ASN A 166 18.89 -6.63 -22.08
C ASN A 166 18.28 -5.24 -21.82
N ARG A 167 17.49 -4.77 -22.80
CA ARG A 167 16.85 -3.45 -22.74
C ARG A 167 16.11 -3.22 -21.42
N ARG A 168 15.31 -4.20 -20.98
CA ARG A 168 14.48 -4.08 -19.77
C ARG A 168 15.30 -3.94 -18.49
N ALA A 169 16.40 -4.69 -18.37
CA ALA A 169 17.31 -4.58 -17.23
C ALA A 169 17.98 -3.21 -17.19
N LEU A 170 18.41 -2.70 -18.36
CA LEU A 170 19.02 -1.37 -18.46
C LEU A 170 18.03 -0.26 -18.09
N GLU A 171 16.83 -0.28 -18.67
CA GLU A 171 15.76 0.68 -18.33
C GLU A 171 15.43 0.66 -16.84
N ASN A 172 15.34 -0.53 -16.21
CA ASN A 172 15.04 -0.63 -14.78
C ASN A 172 16.18 -0.14 -13.88
N LEU A 173 17.42 -0.33 -14.26
CA LEU A 173 18.58 0.25 -13.56
C LEU A 173 18.59 1.77 -13.66
N ILE A 174 18.27 2.33 -14.85
CA ILE A 174 18.12 3.78 -15.04
C ILE A 174 16.96 4.32 -14.17
N LYS A 175 15.77 3.70 -14.23
CA LYS A 175 14.60 4.09 -13.43
C LYS A 175 14.89 4.05 -11.92
N ALA A 176 15.70 3.09 -11.47
CA ALA A 176 16.12 3.00 -10.08
C ALA A 176 17.16 4.04 -9.66
N GLY A 177 17.75 4.79 -10.60
CA GLY A 177 18.77 5.79 -10.33
C GLY A 177 20.18 5.24 -10.21
N ALA A 178 20.44 4.02 -10.74
CA ALA A 178 21.76 3.39 -10.62
C ALA A 178 22.88 4.14 -11.35
N PHE A 179 22.56 5.01 -12.28
CA PHE A 179 23.51 5.80 -13.09
C PHE A 179 23.49 7.29 -12.79
N ASP A 180 22.76 7.75 -11.78
CA ASP A 180 22.59 9.19 -11.46
C ASP A 180 23.91 9.90 -11.13
N THR A 181 24.93 9.15 -10.73
CA THR A 181 26.30 9.67 -10.47
C THR A 181 27.14 9.81 -11.74
N LEU A 182 26.72 9.22 -12.86
CA LEU A 182 27.47 9.17 -14.11
C LEU A 182 26.89 10.08 -15.19
N GLU A 183 25.59 10.30 -15.21
CA GLU A 183 24.88 10.96 -16.28
C GLU A 183 24.02 12.11 -15.76
N PRO A 184 23.77 13.14 -16.60
CA PRO A 184 23.12 14.37 -16.15
C PRO A 184 21.61 14.21 -15.85
N SER A 185 20.93 13.28 -16.52
CA SER A 185 19.49 13.07 -16.33
C SER A 185 19.04 11.65 -16.70
N ARG A 186 18.07 11.13 -15.95
CA ARG A 186 17.41 9.84 -16.28
C ARG A 186 16.61 9.97 -17.59
N HIS A 187 16.06 11.13 -17.89
CA HIS A 187 15.34 11.40 -19.14
C HIS A 187 16.28 11.21 -20.35
N GLY A 188 17.44 11.84 -20.32
CA GLY A 188 18.43 11.68 -21.38
C GLY A 188 18.90 10.23 -21.56
N MET A 189 19.11 9.52 -20.44
CA MET A 189 19.46 8.11 -20.45
C MET A 189 18.37 7.24 -21.08
N MET A 190 17.12 7.43 -20.69
CA MET A 190 15.96 6.65 -21.21
C MET A 190 15.82 6.82 -22.73
N GLU A 191 15.92 8.05 -23.24
CA GLU A 191 15.88 8.34 -24.68
C GLU A 191 17.09 7.72 -25.43
N SER A 192 18.20 7.53 -24.75
CA SER A 192 19.43 6.98 -25.32
C SER A 192 19.49 5.45 -25.39
N VAL A 193 18.65 4.74 -24.63
CA VAL A 193 18.75 3.27 -24.46
C VAL A 193 18.83 2.53 -25.79
N GLU A 194 17.91 2.80 -26.69
CA GLU A 194 17.84 2.09 -27.99
C GLU A 194 19.05 2.42 -28.89
N THR A 195 19.44 3.67 -28.91
CA THR A 195 20.61 4.12 -29.68
C THR A 195 21.90 3.54 -29.18
N VAL A 196 22.12 3.55 -27.86
CA VAL A 196 23.33 2.98 -27.23
C VAL A 196 23.41 1.47 -27.48
N LEU A 197 22.32 0.72 -27.27
CA LEU A 197 22.30 -0.72 -27.50
C LEU A 197 22.62 -1.05 -28.97
N ARG A 198 22.03 -0.30 -29.94
CA ARG A 198 22.29 -0.46 -31.36
C ARG A 198 23.75 -0.18 -31.74
N ILE A 199 24.36 0.88 -31.21
CA ILE A 199 25.76 1.21 -31.46
C ILE A 199 26.63 0.07 -30.94
N VAL A 200 26.42 -0.35 -29.69
CA VAL A 200 27.21 -1.43 -29.05
C VAL A 200 27.05 -2.76 -29.80
N GLU A 201 25.87 -3.09 -30.35
CA GLU A 201 25.69 -4.28 -31.19
C GLU A 201 26.42 -4.15 -32.52
N ASN A 202 26.40 -2.99 -33.18
CA ASN A 202 27.09 -2.77 -34.44
C ASN A 202 28.60 -2.84 -34.27
N ASP A 203 29.16 -2.20 -33.24
CA ASP A 203 30.57 -2.29 -32.89
C ASP A 203 31.02 -3.74 -32.66
N ALA A 204 30.09 -4.55 -32.13
CA ALA A 204 30.32 -5.97 -31.93
C ALA A 204 30.48 -6.74 -33.20
N ARG A 205 29.56 -6.51 -34.14
CA ARG A 205 29.60 -7.21 -35.43
C ARG A 205 30.83 -6.85 -36.22
N GLN A 206 31.21 -5.58 -36.24
CA GLN A 206 32.44 -5.13 -36.90
C GLN A 206 33.69 -5.75 -36.30
N ASN A 207 33.76 -5.93 -34.98
CA ASN A 207 34.90 -6.55 -34.30
C ASN A 207 34.92 -8.09 -34.43
N LEU A 208 33.76 -8.76 -34.63
CA LEU A 208 33.70 -10.22 -34.83
C LEU A 208 34.10 -10.66 -36.26
N ASP A 209 33.85 -9.82 -37.26
CA ASP A 209 34.20 -10.14 -38.64
C ASP A 209 35.70 -10.12 -38.91
N GLY A 210 36.57 -9.69 -37.97
CA GLY A 210 38.01 -9.83 -38.00
C GLY A 210 38.67 -9.35 -39.32
N GLN A 211 37.87 -8.87 -40.24
CA GLN A 211 38.30 -8.16 -41.40
C GLN A 211 38.65 -6.73 -40.96
N LEU A 212 39.88 -6.62 -40.46
CA LEU A 212 40.65 -5.43 -40.82
C LEU A 212 40.43 -5.29 -42.32
N ASP A 213 39.55 -4.34 -42.67
CA ASP A 213 39.35 -4.03 -44.08
C ASP A 213 40.71 -3.67 -44.67
N LEU A 214 41.32 -4.64 -45.35
CA LEU A 214 42.60 -4.52 -46.03
C LEU A 214 42.59 -3.32 -46.98
N PHE A 215 41.39 -2.84 -47.35
CA PHE A 215 41.18 -1.67 -48.17
C PHE A 215 41.29 -0.37 -47.37
N SER A 216 40.91 -0.29 -46.10
CA SER A 216 41.11 0.90 -45.30
C SER A 216 42.59 1.11 -44.91
N ALA A 217 43.31 0.03 -44.73
CA ALA A 217 44.79 0.10 -44.53
C ALA A 217 45.55 0.56 -45.80
N MET A 218 45.00 0.27 -47.00
CA MET A 218 45.61 0.73 -48.26
C MET A 218 45.16 2.13 -48.71
N ALA A 219 44.06 2.66 -48.18
CA ALA A 219 43.49 3.94 -48.61
C ALA A 219 44.06 5.16 -47.88
N GLY A 220 44.96 4.99 -46.92
CA GLY A 220 45.54 6.13 -46.16
C GLY A 220 44.43 6.98 -45.49
N ALA A 221 43.27 6.40 -45.25
CA ALA A 221 42.19 7.11 -44.58
C ALA A 221 42.65 7.37 -43.14
N GLU A 222 42.73 8.62 -42.77
CA GLU A 222 42.77 9.05 -41.39
C GLU A 222 41.78 8.21 -40.63
N GLU A 223 42.23 7.62 -39.51
CA GLU A 223 41.38 6.83 -38.61
C GLU A 223 40.04 7.56 -38.45
N ALA A 224 38.96 7.03 -39.01
CA ALA A 224 37.64 7.55 -38.70
C ALA A 224 37.54 7.58 -37.19
N PRO A 225 37.16 8.71 -36.58
CA PRO A 225 37.14 8.82 -35.14
C PRO A 225 36.36 7.63 -34.62
N GLN A 226 37.07 6.73 -33.93
CA GLN A 226 36.39 5.67 -33.17
C GLN A 226 35.41 6.40 -32.28
N ASN A 227 34.14 6.24 -32.55
CA ASN A 227 33.05 6.87 -31.81
C ASN A 227 33.01 6.27 -30.39
N ASP A 228 34.12 6.44 -29.66
CA ASP A 228 34.35 5.84 -28.33
C ASP A 228 33.59 6.56 -27.21
N ASP A 229 32.87 7.66 -27.54
CA ASP A 229 32.16 8.48 -26.58
C ASP A 229 30.78 8.90 -27.11
N TYR A 230 29.81 7.95 -27.10
CA TYR A 230 28.42 8.38 -27.18
C TYR A 230 28.10 9.13 -25.89
N GLN A 231 27.71 10.40 -26.02
CA GLN A 231 27.30 11.22 -24.89
C GLN A 231 25.75 11.21 -24.78
N VAL A 232 25.27 10.92 -23.61
CA VAL A 232 23.86 11.01 -23.30
C VAL A 232 23.40 12.46 -23.45
N PRO A 233 22.31 12.76 -24.20
CA PRO A 233 21.84 14.12 -24.37
C PRO A 233 21.43 14.73 -23.02
N ASN A 234 21.89 15.95 -22.76
CA ASN A 234 21.53 16.69 -21.56
C ASN A 234 20.10 17.23 -21.69
N LEU A 235 19.10 16.36 -21.50
CA LEU A 235 17.70 16.73 -21.49
C LEU A 235 17.28 17.19 -20.08
N ARG A 236 16.27 18.07 -20.05
CA ARG A 236 15.64 18.41 -18.77
C ARG A 236 15.14 17.16 -18.08
N GLU A 237 15.51 17.01 -16.81
CA GLU A 237 15.10 15.84 -16.00
C GLU A 237 13.57 15.77 -15.88
N TYR A 238 13.07 14.58 -15.69
CA TYR A 238 11.68 14.33 -15.29
C TYR A 238 11.32 15.12 -14.03
N ASP A 239 10.06 15.42 -13.84
CA ASP A 239 9.66 16.03 -12.58
C ASP A 239 9.83 15.05 -11.40
N SER A 240 9.89 15.59 -10.18
CA SER A 240 10.12 14.77 -8.99
C SER A 240 9.07 13.67 -8.79
N GLY A 241 7.82 13.94 -9.18
CA GLY A 241 6.73 12.96 -9.09
C GLY A 241 6.92 11.79 -10.06
N GLU A 242 7.39 12.07 -11.29
CA GLU A 242 7.69 11.04 -12.29
C GLU A 242 8.89 10.18 -11.86
N LEU A 243 9.97 10.81 -11.35
CA LEU A 243 11.13 10.09 -10.82
C LEU A 243 10.75 9.14 -9.69
N LEU A 244 10.00 9.60 -8.71
CA LEU A 244 9.52 8.79 -7.59
C LEU A 244 8.61 7.65 -8.04
N LYS A 245 7.78 7.89 -9.06
CA LYS A 245 6.94 6.85 -9.66
C LYS A 245 7.78 5.76 -10.35
N MET A 246 8.82 6.15 -11.09
CA MET A 246 9.76 5.23 -11.72
C MET A 246 10.49 4.37 -10.68
N GLU A 247 11.00 4.99 -9.64
CA GLU A 247 11.67 4.28 -8.54
C GLU A 247 10.75 3.26 -7.89
N LYS A 248 9.52 3.66 -7.55
CA LYS A 248 8.53 2.77 -6.93
C LYS A 248 8.13 1.61 -7.84
N GLU A 249 8.02 1.85 -9.15
CA GLU A 249 7.73 0.80 -10.13
C GLU A 249 8.76 -0.33 -10.09
N VAL A 250 10.06 0.02 -10.05
CA VAL A 250 11.16 -0.95 -10.21
C VAL A 250 11.74 -1.46 -8.91
N SER A 251 11.63 -0.72 -7.81
CA SER A 251 12.16 -1.08 -6.49
C SER A 251 11.09 -1.37 -5.45
N GLY A 252 9.88 -0.86 -5.65
CA GLY A 252 8.81 -0.85 -4.66
C GLY A 252 8.91 0.29 -3.64
N LEU A 253 9.98 1.07 -3.67
CA LEU A 253 10.28 2.16 -2.73
C LEU A 253 10.47 3.49 -3.45
N TYR A 254 10.27 4.57 -2.72
CA TYR A 254 10.76 5.89 -3.11
C TYR A 254 12.20 6.02 -2.59
N LEU A 255 13.17 6.14 -3.48
CA LEU A 255 14.60 6.09 -3.16
C LEU A 255 15.23 7.48 -3.03
N SER A 256 14.84 8.42 -3.89
CA SER A 256 15.40 9.78 -3.92
C SER A 256 14.68 10.78 -3.03
N GLY A 257 13.47 10.46 -2.54
CA GLY A 257 12.66 11.34 -1.70
C GLY A 257 11.30 10.71 -1.41
N HIS A 258 10.36 11.50 -0.90
CA HIS A 258 8.98 11.06 -0.67
C HIS A 258 7.98 12.02 -1.36
N PRO A 259 6.85 11.55 -1.93
CA PRO A 259 5.86 12.43 -2.55
C PRO A 259 5.35 13.53 -1.61
N LEU A 260 5.37 13.28 -0.31
CA LEU A 260 4.96 14.22 0.73
C LEU A 260 6.04 15.25 1.10
N ASP A 261 7.27 15.14 0.61
CA ASP A 261 8.35 16.09 0.96
C ASP A 261 8.03 17.52 0.51
N ALA A 262 7.36 17.67 -0.63
CA ALA A 262 6.87 18.97 -1.12
C ALA A 262 5.75 19.58 -0.27
N TYR A 263 5.13 18.78 0.59
CA TYR A 263 3.96 19.18 1.39
C TYR A 263 4.25 19.26 2.90
N ARG A 264 5.52 19.24 3.34
CA ARG A 264 5.91 19.22 4.77
C ARG A 264 5.24 20.35 5.58
N GLU A 265 5.25 21.57 5.05
CA GLU A 265 4.59 22.71 5.73
C GLU A 265 3.06 22.54 5.85
N LYS A 266 2.43 21.93 4.81
CA LYS A 266 0.99 21.62 4.85
C LYS A 266 0.71 20.49 5.84
N ILE A 267 1.56 19.47 5.91
CA ILE A 267 1.44 18.37 6.87
C ILE A 267 1.44 18.92 8.29
N GLU A 268 2.41 19.75 8.66
CA GLU A 268 2.51 20.35 9.99
C GLU A 268 1.29 21.21 10.39
N LYS A 269 0.66 21.86 9.39
CA LYS A 269 -0.50 22.74 9.63
C LYS A 269 -1.85 22.01 9.61
N ILE A 270 -1.94 20.88 8.90
CA ILE A 270 -3.20 20.20 8.61
C ILE A 270 -3.35 18.90 9.42
N SER A 271 -2.26 18.11 9.50
CA SER A 271 -2.32 16.81 10.18
C SER A 271 -2.45 16.98 11.68
N THR A 272 -3.42 16.28 12.27
CA THR A 272 -3.63 16.29 13.73
C THR A 272 -2.75 15.26 14.45
N CYS A 273 -2.31 14.24 13.73
CA CYS A 273 -1.42 13.18 14.22
C CYS A 273 -0.68 12.54 13.05
N THR A 274 0.20 11.59 13.35
CA THR A 274 0.89 10.74 12.36
C THR A 274 0.37 9.31 12.40
N ILE A 275 0.61 8.54 11.33
CA ILE A 275 0.24 7.12 11.30
C ILE A 275 0.99 6.34 12.39
N ALA A 276 2.26 6.66 12.65
CA ALA A 276 3.02 6.02 13.74
C ALA A 276 2.38 6.25 15.11
N GLN A 277 1.81 7.44 15.38
CA GLN A 277 1.09 7.70 16.63
C GLN A 277 -0.20 6.89 16.72
N LEU A 278 -0.93 6.73 15.61
CA LEU A 278 -2.16 5.95 15.54
C LEU A 278 -1.93 4.42 15.68
N GLN A 279 -0.71 3.95 15.47
CA GLN A 279 -0.33 2.53 15.57
C GLN A 279 0.62 2.23 16.73
N GLY A 280 1.06 3.25 17.47
CA GLY A 280 1.98 3.14 18.60
C GLY A 280 1.29 2.70 19.90
N GLU A 281 2.06 2.71 20.99
CA GLU A 281 1.59 2.31 22.33
C GLU A 281 0.38 3.14 22.82
N ASN A 282 0.29 4.40 22.39
CA ASN A 282 -0.79 5.32 22.75
C ASN A 282 -1.94 5.35 21.72
N ALA A 283 -2.03 4.34 20.83
CA ALA A 283 -3.08 4.27 19.81
C ALA A 283 -4.49 4.34 20.40
N ARG A 284 -4.69 3.77 21.61
CA ARG A 284 -5.98 3.78 22.31
C ARG A 284 -6.50 5.19 22.64
N ASP A 285 -5.60 6.16 22.81
CA ASP A 285 -6.00 7.54 23.09
C ASP A 285 -6.73 8.18 21.91
N PHE A 286 -6.50 7.66 20.71
CA PHE A 286 -7.16 8.13 19.48
C PHE A 286 -8.46 7.37 19.14
N ASP A 287 -8.83 6.33 19.90
CA ASP A 287 -10.02 5.54 19.56
C ASP A 287 -11.28 6.42 19.58
N ASN A 288 -12.08 6.31 18.53
CA ASN A 288 -13.25 7.13 18.24
C ASN A 288 -12.99 8.66 18.09
N GLN A 289 -11.74 9.11 18.08
CA GLN A 289 -11.42 10.50 17.79
C GLN A 289 -11.41 10.78 16.29
N THR A 290 -11.83 11.99 15.91
CA THR A 290 -11.71 12.44 14.51
C THR A 290 -10.30 12.99 14.30
N VAL A 291 -9.59 12.41 13.35
CA VAL A 291 -8.22 12.80 12.98
C VAL A 291 -8.15 13.18 11.51
N THR A 292 -7.22 14.08 11.20
CA THR A 292 -6.92 14.52 9.84
C THR A 292 -5.48 14.18 9.51
N LEU A 293 -5.26 13.55 8.36
CA LEU A 293 -3.96 13.16 7.86
C LEU A 293 -3.74 13.69 6.45
N VAL A 294 -2.54 14.18 6.17
CA VAL A 294 -2.04 14.38 4.81
C VAL A 294 -1.23 13.15 4.44
N CYS A 295 -1.64 12.46 3.39
CA CYS A 295 -1.08 11.16 3.05
C CYS A 295 -1.09 10.90 1.53
N THR A 296 -0.33 9.90 1.09
CA THR A 296 -0.32 9.39 -0.27
C THR A 296 -1.15 8.11 -0.35
N VAL A 297 -1.94 7.95 -1.40
CA VAL A 297 -2.67 6.71 -1.68
C VAL A 297 -1.69 5.69 -2.25
N VAL A 298 -1.46 4.59 -1.53
CA VAL A 298 -0.58 3.48 -1.97
C VAL A 298 -1.35 2.49 -2.83
N LYS A 299 -2.55 2.11 -2.38
CA LYS A 299 -3.37 1.10 -3.05
C LYS A 299 -4.85 1.35 -2.75
N ASN A 300 -5.70 1.15 -3.74
CA ASN A 300 -7.14 1.26 -3.57
C ASN A 300 -7.84 -0.02 -4.05
N LYS A 301 -8.51 -0.73 -3.14
CA LYS A 301 -9.26 -1.94 -3.41
C LYS A 301 -10.75 -1.69 -3.22
N ILE A 302 -11.51 -1.61 -4.30
CA ILE A 302 -12.96 -1.47 -4.27
C ILE A 302 -13.59 -2.86 -4.18
N MET A 303 -14.54 -3.02 -3.26
CA MET A 303 -15.28 -4.26 -3.02
C MET A 303 -16.78 -4.00 -2.97
N THR A 304 -17.54 -4.98 -3.41
CA THR A 304 -19.01 -4.97 -3.27
C THR A 304 -19.40 -5.57 -1.92
N THR A 305 -20.17 -4.83 -1.15
CA THR A 305 -20.70 -5.29 0.15
C THR A 305 -21.82 -6.31 -0.04
N LYS A 306 -22.22 -6.98 1.04
CA LYS A 306 -23.38 -7.90 1.04
C LYS A 306 -24.69 -7.22 0.63
N SER A 307 -24.78 -5.90 0.80
CA SER A 307 -25.92 -5.07 0.37
C SER A 307 -25.83 -4.54 -1.06
N ASN A 308 -24.90 -5.09 -1.87
CA ASN A 308 -24.65 -4.70 -3.27
C ASN A 308 -24.26 -3.22 -3.45
N THR A 309 -23.62 -2.63 -2.45
CA THR A 309 -23.04 -1.29 -2.50
C THR A 309 -21.53 -1.37 -2.57
N LEU A 310 -20.87 -0.37 -3.18
CA LEU A 310 -19.42 -0.34 -3.29
C LEU A 310 -18.80 0.33 -2.06
N MET A 311 -17.79 -0.30 -1.46
CA MET A 311 -16.91 0.30 -0.47
C MET A 311 -15.47 0.12 -0.88
N ALA A 312 -14.55 0.92 -0.32
CA ALA A 312 -13.14 0.78 -0.61
C ALA A 312 -12.31 0.56 0.66
N PHE A 313 -11.30 -0.30 0.52
CA PHE A 313 -10.18 -0.45 1.42
C PHE A 313 -8.99 0.22 0.75
N THR A 314 -8.59 1.36 1.29
CA THR A 314 -7.53 2.17 0.70
C THR A 314 -6.33 2.18 1.63
N THR A 315 -5.18 1.69 1.17
CA THR A 315 -3.92 1.80 1.91
C THR A 315 -3.34 3.18 1.65
N ILE A 316 -3.06 3.91 2.71
CA ILE A 316 -2.39 5.21 2.68
C ILE A 316 -1.04 5.13 3.35
N GLU A 317 -0.17 6.06 3.00
CA GLU A 317 1.18 6.22 3.54
C GLU A 317 1.41 7.69 3.90
N ASP A 318 1.96 7.93 5.09
CA ASP A 318 2.54 9.22 5.47
C ASP A 318 4.06 9.10 5.62
N LEU A 319 4.72 10.13 6.14
CA LEU A 319 6.18 10.10 6.38
C LEU A 319 6.61 9.11 7.46
N THR A 320 5.67 8.52 8.20
CA THR A 320 5.94 7.71 9.41
C THR A 320 5.48 6.26 9.30
N GLY A 321 4.61 5.93 8.32
CA GLY A 321 4.11 4.58 8.15
C GLY A 321 2.95 4.46 7.16
N THR A 322 2.34 3.27 7.15
CA THR A 322 1.20 2.95 6.29
C THR A 322 0.00 2.52 7.12
N MET A 323 -1.21 2.86 6.68
CA MET A 323 -2.45 2.50 7.37
C MET A 323 -3.58 2.21 6.37
N GLU A 324 -4.59 1.46 6.80
CA GLU A 324 -5.78 1.16 6.00
C GLU A 324 -6.93 2.13 6.32
N LEU A 325 -7.49 2.70 5.29
CA LEU A 325 -8.73 3.49 5.32
C LEU A 325 -9.93 2.60 5.00
N LEU A 326 -11.00 2.75 5.75
CA LEU A 326 -12.31 2.20 5.44
C LEU A 326 -13.18 3.31 4.82
N VAL A 327 -13.40 3.22 3.52
CA VAL A 327 -14.20 4.20 2.77
C VAL A 327 -15.56 3.60 2.47
N PHE A 328 -16.54 3.99 3.25
CA PHE A 328 -17.91 3.53 3.09
C PHE A 328 -18.60 4.10 1.84
N PRO A 329 -19.67 3.46 1.32
CA PRO A 329 -20.29 3.81 0.04
C PRO A 329 -20.64 5.29 -0.11
N ARG A 330 -21.15 5.91 0.95
CA ARG A 330 -21.52 7.32 0.96
C ARG A 330 -20.35 8.25 0.67
N VAL A 331 -19.22 7.98 1.31
CA VAL A 331 -17.98 8.78 1.14
C VAL A 331 -17.30 8.43 -0.17
N LEU A 332 -17.30 7.16 -0.55
CA LEU A 332 -16.68 6.69 -1.78
C LEU A 332 -17.25 7.37 -3.02
N THR A 333 -18.55 7.62 -3.05
CA THR A 333 -19.20 8.30 -4.18
C THR A 333 -18.63 9.70 -4.42
N SER A 334 -18.29 10.43 -3.36
CA SER A 334 -17.77 11.81 -3.45
C SER A 334 -16.25 11.89 -3.64
N CYS A 335 -15.49 10.88 -3.18
CA CYS A 335 -14.03 10.93 -3.15
C CYS A 335 -13.33 9.96 -4.10
N ARG A 336 -14.07 9.14 -4.86
CA ARG A 336 -13.52 8.09 -5.74
C ARG A 336 -12.46 8.63 -6.72
N ALA A 337 -12.65 9.84 -7.24
CA ALA A 337 -11.72 10.48 -8.16
C ALA A 337 -10.36 10.80 -7.52
N TYR A 338 -10.31 10.98 -6.20
CA TYR A 338 -9.10 11.33 -5.45
C TYR A 338 -8.34 10.11 -4.91
N LEU A 339 -8.97 8.92 -4.89
CA LEU A 339 -8.40 7.68 -4.40
C LEU A 339 -7.63 6.92 -5.50
N GLN A 340 -6.83 7.65 -6.26
CA GLN A 340 -5.93 7.05 -7.26
C GLN A 340 -4.57 6.78 -6.64
N GLU A 341 -3.90 5.71 -7.08
CA GLU A 341 -2.54 5.38 -6.60
C GLU A 341 -1.57 6.54 -6.85
N ASN A 342 -0.76 6.84 -5.85
CA ASN A 342 0.18 7.97 -5.77
C ASN A 342 -0.47 9.37 -5.67
N ALA A 343 -1.78 9.49 -5.54
CA ALA A 343 -2.41 10.78 -5.26
C ALA A 343 -2.10 11.25 -3.83
N VAL A 344 -1.77 12.53 -3.66
CA VAL A 344 -1.59 13.16 -2.35
C VAL A 344 -2.92 13.78 -1.92
N VAL A 345 -3.43 13.31 -0.78
CA VAL A 345 -4.76 13.67 -0.28
C VAL A 345 -4.72 14.07 1.18
N VAL A 346 -5.70 14.87 1.57
CA VAL A 346 -6.07 15.11 2.98
C VAL A 346 -7.26 14.23 3.28
N THR A 347 -7.10 13.33 4.23
CA THR A 347 -8.19 12.48 4.71
C THR A 347 -8.56 12.84 6.13
N THR A 348 -9.86 12.97 6.39
CA THR A 348 -10.40 13.16 7.73
C THR A 348 -11.33 12.00 8.03
N GLY A 349 -11.23 11.46 9.22
CA GLY A 349 -12.04 10.33 9.62
C GLY A 349 -11.89 10.01 11.10
N ARG A 350 -12.63 9.00 11.54
CA ARG A 350 -12.62 8.52 12.91
C ARG A 350 -11.69 7.34 13.05
N ALA A 351 -10.75 7.43 13.96
CA ALA A 351 -9.86 6.31 14.28
C ALA A 351 -10.65 5.18 14.96
N SER A 352 -10.41 3.95 14.55
CA SER A 352 -10.96 2.73 15.14
C SER A 352 -9.82 1.81 15.52
N VAL A 353 -9.59 1.66 16.82
CA VAL A 353 -8.51 0.85 17.38
C VAL A 353 -9.08 -0.49 17.86
N LYS A 354 -8.66 -1.57 17.26
CA LYS A 354 -9.04 -2.93 17.66
C LYS A 354 -7.81 -3.74 18.04
N GLU A 355 -7.87 -4.47 19.13
CA GLU A 355 -6.73 -5.24 19.66
C GLU A 355 -6.21 -6.30 18.67
N ASP A 356 -7.10 -6.95 17.92
CA ASP A 356 -6.75 -8.05 17.02
C ASP A 356 -6.55 -7.65 15.54
N GLU A 357 -7.03 -6.46 15.13
CA GLU A 357 -7.04 -6.03 13.72
C GLU A 357 -6.19 -4.77 13.45
N GLY A 358 -5.58 -4.19 14.50
CA GLY A 358 -4.84 -2.94 14.42
C GLY A 358 -5.73 -1.69 14.26
N THR A 359 -5.10 -0.55 14.02
CA THR A 359 -5.80 0.73 13.87
C THR A 359 -6.20 0.95 12.42
N ARG A 360 -7.47 1.32 12.20
CA ARG A 360 -8.01 1.72 10.89
C ARG A 360 -8.69 3.08 11.00
N LEU A 361 -8.76 3.82 9.91
CA LEU A 361 -9.49 5.08 9.85
C LEU A 361 -10.80 4.89 9.09
N ILE A 362 -11.91 5.17 9.75
CA ILE A 362 -13.24 5.25 9.14
C ILE A 362 -13.37 6.63 8.52
N VAL A 363 -13.32 6.70 7.20
CA VAL A 363 -13.21 7.95 6.46
C VAL A 363 -14.53 8.72 6.45
N GLU A 364 -14.47 10.00 6.77
CA GLU A 364 -15.57 10.95 6.65
C GLU A 364 -15.40 11.84 5.41
N SER A 365 -14.15 12.16 5.01
CA SER A 365 -13.86 12.90 3.79
C SER A 365 -12.46 12.64 3.26
N VAL A 366 -12.30 12.77 1.93
CA VAL A 366 -11.00 12.81 1.24
C VAL A 366 -11.02 13.96 0.25
N LEU A 367 -10.00 14.80 0.29
CA LEU A 367 -9.83 15.95 -0.59
C LEU A 367 -8.39 16.01 -1.12
N PRO A 368 -8.17 16.56 -2.32
CA PRO A 368 -6.81 16.79 -2.79
C PRO A 368 -6.12 17.84 -1.93
N VAL A 369 -4.83 17.65 -1.64
CA VAL A 369 -4.05 18.54 -0.75
C VAL A 369 -3.93 19.97 -1.31
N ASP A 370 -3.94 20.14 -2.63
CA ASP A 370 -3.76 21.45 -3.27
C ASP A 370 -5.01 22.35 -3.18
N GLY A 371 -6.17 21.79 -2.91
CA GLY A 371 -7.42 22.54 -2.72
C GLY A 371 -7.91 22.58 -1.28
N TYR A 372 -7.13 22.08 -0.33
CA TYR A 372 -7.56 21.99 1.06
C TYR A 372 -7.27 23.29 1.83
N ASP A 373 -8.29 23.84 2.46
CA ASP A 373 -8.22 25.02 3.32
C ASP A 373 -8.59 24.64 4.76
N PRO A 374 -7.62 24.66 5.71
CA PRO A 374 -7.88 24.31 7.11
C PRO A 374 -8.89 25.22 7.81
N SER A 375 -9.05 26.47 7.34
CA SER A 375 -9.97 27.44 7.94
C SER A 375 -11.44 27.13 7.65
N GLN A 376 -11.70 26.29 6.66
CA GLN A 376 -13.02 25.79 6.35
C GLN A 376 -13.34 24.53 7.16
N SER A 377 -13.54 24.71 8.48
CA SER A 377 -13.87 23.62 9.37
C SER A 377 -15.14 22.86 8.92
N PHE A 378 -15.06 21.54 8.95
CA PHE A 378 -16.07 20.61 8.41
C PHE A 378 -17.50 20.78 9.02
N GLY A 379 -17.65 21.57 10.09
CA GLY A 379 -18.94 21.81 10.75
C GLY A 379 -19.82 22.89 10.13
N GLN A 380 -19.25 23.87 9.43
CA GLN A 380 -20.02 25.02 8.92
C GLN A 380 -20.29 25.00 7.40
N ASN A 381 -19.53 24.24 6.63
CA ASN A 381 -19.67 24.21 5.16
C ASN A 381 -20.67 23.18 4.61
N ARG A 382 -21.35 22.43 5.49
CA ARG A 382 -22.39 21.48 5.04
C ARG A 382 -23.56 22.18 4.37
N SER A 383 -23.85 23.42 4.77
CA SER A 383 -24.95 24.23 4.20
C SER A 383 -24.53 25.07 2.97
N GLN A 384 -23.26 25.50 2.87
CA GLN A 384 -22.83 26.42 1.81
C GLN A 384 -22.27 25.75 0.55
N ARG A 385 -21.66 24.54 0.63
CA ARG A 385 -21.20 23.81 -0.57
C ARG A 385 -22.30 23.11 -1.32
N ILE A 386 -23.44 22.83 -0.65
CA ILE A 386 -24.61 22.25 -1.29
C ILE A 386 -25.33 23.29 -2.17
N SER A 387 -25.20 24.59 -1.85
CA SER A 387 -25.80 25.67 -2.66
C SER A 387 -24.96 26.09 -3.88
N ALA A 388 -23.65 25.79 -3.91
CA ALA A 388 -22.75 26.18 -5.03
C ALA A 388 -22.68 25.11 -6.15
N ALA A 389 -23.04 23.85 -5.88
CA ALA A 389 -23.07 22.77 -6.89
C ALA A 389 -24.46 22.52 -7.48
N ALA A 390 -25.51 23.13 -6.94
CA ALA A 390 -26.84 23.12 -7.51
C ALA A 390 -26.96 24.27 -8.49
N GLY A 391 -26.82 23.99 -9.78
CA GLY A 391 -27.28 24.91 -10.80
C GLY A 391 -28.74 25.29 -10.58
N ASP A 392 -29.19 26.39 -11.15
CA ASP A 392 -30.51 27.07 -11.00
C ASP A 392 -31.80 26.20 -11.15
N THR A 393 -31.70 24.88 -11.04
CA THR A 393 -32.80 23.90 -11.24
C THR A 393 -33.00 22.91 -10.11
N ALA A 394 -32.41 23.12 -8.92
CA ALA A 394 -32.58 22.18 -7.80
C ALA A 394 -34.05 22.16 -7.28
N ALA A 395 -34.57 20.97 -7.02
CA ALA A 395 -35.92 20.80 -6.49
C ALA A 395 -36.07 21.44 -5.11
N GLN A 396 -37.14 22.18 -4.87
CA GLN A 396 -37.50 22.77 -3.57
C GLN A 396 -38.08 21.72 -2.59
N SER A 397 -38.71 20.67 -3.10
CA SER A 397 -39.19 19.57 -2.30
C SER A 397 -39.39 18.30 -3.11
N ILE A 398 -39.33 17.16 -2.42
CA ILE A 398 -39.56 15.83 -2.99
C ILE A 398 -40.83 15.27 -2.39
N TRP A 399 -41.80 14.90 -3.24
CA TRP A 399 -43.03 14.30 -2.86
C TRP A 399 -43.12 12.85 -3.27
N LEU A 400 -43.42 11.97 -2.33
CA LEU A 400 -43.44 10.53 -2.53
C LEU A 400 -44.84 10.01 -2.16
N LEU A 401 -45.51 9.36 -3.11
CA LEU A 401 -46.77 8.68 -2.89
C LEU A 401 -46.46 7.21 -2.52
N VAL A 402 -46.88 6.81 -1.31
CA VAL A 402 -46.57 5.49 -0.75
C VAL A 402 -47.85 4.79 -0.39
N PRO A 403 -48.06 3.48 -0.66
CA PRO A 403 -49.32 2.79 -0.39
C PRO A 403 -49.74 2.85 1.06
N SER A 404 -48.85 2.58 2.00
CA SER A 404 -49.11 2.67 3.44
C SER A 404 -47.83 2.89 4.24
N ARG A 405 -47.97 3.24 5.52
CA ARG A 405 -46.80 3.54 6.41
C ARG A 405 -45.98 2.28 6.77
N GLU A 406 -46.58 1.11 6.74
CA GLU A 406 -45.95 -0.17 7.12
C GLU A 406 -45.65 -1.07 5.91
N CYS A 407 -45.70 -0.54 4.69
CA CYS A 407 -45.42 -1.33 3.50
C CYS A 407 -43.91 -1.55 3.24
N ALA A 408 -43.61 -2.63 2.52
CA ALA A 408 -42.23 -2.97 2.17
C ALA A 408 -41.54 -1.89 1.32
N GLN A 409 -42.28 -1.12 0.54
CA GLN A 409 -41.74 0.01 -0.24
C GLN A 409 -41.33 1.15 0.69
N MET A 410 -42.09 1.45 1.77
CA MET A 410 -41.73 2.49 2.74
C MET A 410 -40.37 2.19 3.39
N HIS A 411 -40.15 0.97 3.85
CA HIS A 411 -38.86 0.57 4.44
C HIS A 411 -37.70 0.70 3.47
N LYS A 412 -37.92 0.41 2.17
CA LYS A 412 -36.87 0.60 1.15
C LYS A 412 -36.56 2.07 0.91
N VAL A 413 -37.58 2.91 0.87
CA VAL A 413 -37.45 4.38 0.71
C VAL A 413 -36.77 4.99 1.93
N GLU A 414 -37.17 4.60 3.15
CA GLU A 414 -36.52 5.04 4.39
C GLU A 414 -35.00 4.71 4.39
N ASN A 415 -34.66 3.46 4.09
CA ASN A 415 -33.25 3.06 3.96
C ASN A 415 -32.50 3.84 2.90
N LEU A 416 -33.14 4.13 1.76
CA LEU A 416 -32.51 4.90 0.68
C LEU A 416 -32.23 6.34 1.11
N LEU A 417 -33.21 7.00 1.74
CA LEU A 417 -33.13 8.39 2.16
C LEU A 417 -32.20 8.58 3.38
N GLN A 418 -32.24 7.69 4.37
CA GLN A 418 -31.43 7.81 5.58
C GLN A 418 -29.95 7.46 5.36
N ASN A 419 -29.66 6.49 4.47
CA ASN A 419 -28.33 5.91 4.37
C ASN A 419 -27.55 6.30 3.11
N ILE A 420 -28.23 6.82 2.04
CA ILE A 420 -27.58 6.98 0.73
C ILE A 420 -27.61 8.43 0.22
N PHE A 421 -28.74 9.14 0.35
CA PHE A 421 -28.95 10.43 -0.32
C PHE A 421 -29.32 11.58 0.64
N ASP A 422 -28.66 11.68 1.77
CA ASP A 422 -28.87 12.79 2.72
C ASP A 422 -28.59 14.15 2.07
N GLY A 423 -29.48 15.13 2.24
CA GLY A 423 -29.40 16.45 1.60
C GLY A 423 -30.34 17.50 2.19
N PRO A 424 -30.34 18.72 1.63
CA PRO A 424 -31.13 19.82 2.18
C PRO A 424 -32.58 19.85 1.70
N THR A 425 -32.95 19.03 0.69
CA THR A 425 -34.30 19.10 0.09
C THR A 425 -35.27 18.34 0.95
N PRO A 426 -36.34 19.01 1.48
CA PRO A 426 -37.31 18.36 2.32
C PRO A 426 -38.15 17.31 1.53
N VAL A 427 -38.38 16.16 2.17
CA VAL A 427 -39.14 15.05 1.64
C VAL A 427 -40.49 15.02 2.30
N TYR A 428 -41.53 14.79 1.53
CA TYR A 428 -42.91 14.66 1.96
C TYR A 428 -43.47 13.33 1.50
N PHE A 429 -44.09 12.61 2.42
CA PHE A 429 -44.86 11.40 2.13
C PHE A 429 -46.36 11.72 2.01
N LYS A 430 -47.01 11.14 1.02
CA LYS A 430 -48.47 11.05 0.93
C LYS A 430 -48.84 9.57 0.94
N PHE A 431 -49.62 9.16 1.91
CA PHE A 431 -50.07 7.78 2.02
C PHE A 431 -51.41 7.58 1.29
N GLU A 432 -51.52 6.53 0.46
CA GLU A 432 -52.71 6.27 -0.34
C GLU A 432 -53.87 5.76 0.52
N ASP A 433 -53.57 4.93 1.53
CA ASP A 433 -54.54 4.31 2.44
C ASP A 433 -55.27 5.32 3.31
N SER A 434 -54.58 6.34 3.80
CA SER A 434 -55.10 7.32 4.76
C SER A 434 -55.29 8.72 4.16
N GLY A 435 -54.74 8.97 2.97
CA GLY A 435 -54.67 10.30 2.38
C GLY A 435 -53.80 11.31 3.14
N GLN A 436 -53.14 10.87 4.22
CA GLN A 436 -52.32 11.71 5.10
C GLN A 436 -51.10 12.21 4.39
N ARG A 437 -50.73 13.48 4.65
CA ARG A 437 -49.47 14.08 4.18
C ARG A 437 -48.60 14.30 5.39
N VAL A 438 -47.37 13.77 5.36
CA VAL A 438 -46.43 13.85 6.46
C VAL A 438 -45.08 14.37 5.93
N ARG A 439 -44.52 15.38 6.59
CA ARG A 439 -43.17 15.82 6.33
C ARG A 439 -42.18 14.84 6.98
N ALA A 440 -41.25 14.33 6.22
CA ALA A 440 -40.23 13.46 6.74
C ALA A 440 -39.32 14.20 7.76
N PRO A 441 -38.82 13.51 8.80
CA PRO A 441 -37.82 14.07 9.68
C PRO A 441 -36.57 14.48 8.89
N GLN A 442 -35.81 15.43 9.43
CA GLN A 442 -34.64 16.00 8.73
C GLN A 442 -33.59 14.94 8.38
N SER A 443 -33.50 13.84 9.13
CA SER A 443 -32.66 12.68 8.83
C SER A 443 -33.04 11.92 7.54
N MET A 444 -34.19 12.20 6.97
CA MET A 444 -34.66 11.63 5.69
C MET A 444 -34.72 12.66 4.56
N TRP A 445 -34.23 13.88 4.76
CA TRP A 445 -34.14 14.85 3.69
C TRP A 445 -33.05 14.44 2.72
N ALA A 446 -33.23 14.74 1.44
CA ALA A 446 -32.37 14.19 0.40
C ALA A 446 -31.81 15.26 -0.53
N MET A 447 -30.73 14.92 -1.23
CA MET A 447 -30.17 15.72 -2.32
C MET A 447 -30.94 15.41 -3.61
N ASP A 448 -31.34 16.46 -4.35
CA ASP A 448 -31.89 16.26 -5.71
C ASP A 448 -30.76 15.75 -6.63
N HIS A 449 -30.77 14.45 -6.90
CA HIS A 449 -29.78 13.78 -7.70
C HIS A 449 -30.43 12.83 -8.71
N PRO A 450 -29.96 12.74 -9.97
CA PRO A 450 -30.56 11.87 -10.99
C PRO A 450 -30.69 10.41 -10.58
N LEU A 451 -29.69 9.86 -9.85
CA LEU A 451 -29.75 8.48 -9.34
C LEU A 451 -30.79 8.30 -8.24
N LEU A 452 -31.00 9.31 -7.37
CA LEU A 452 -32.07 9.25 -6.37
C LEU A 452 -33.42 9.20 -7.05
N ARG A 453 -33.63 10.04 -8.08
CA ARG A 453 -34.89 10.04 -8.87
C ARG A 453 -35.12 8.66 -9.47
N GLN A 454 -34.14 8.08 -10.12
CA GLN A 454 -34.23 6.76 -10.75
C GLN A 454 -34.52 5.63 -9.75
N GLU A 455 -33.88 5.63 -8.58
CA GLU A 455 -34.13 4.62 -7.55
C GLU A 455 -35.49 4.77 -6.88
N LEU A 456 -35.93 6.00 -6.61
CA LEU A 456 -37.31 6.24 -6.08
C LEU A 456 -38.36 5.82 -7.08
N GLU A 457 -38.20 6.16 -8.36
CA GLU A 457 -39.09 5.73 -9.45
C GLU A 457 -39.13 4.21 -9.61
N ARG A 458 -37.97 3.54 -9.42
CA ARG A 458 -37.90 2.06 -9.44
C ARG A 458 -38.64 1.41 -8.28
N ILE A 459 -38.64 2.02 -7.08
CA ILE A 459 -39.28 1.49 -5.87
C ILE A 459 -40.80 1.77 -5.87
N LEU A 460 -41.20 2.98 -6.23
CA LEU A 460 -42.57 3.46 -6.09
C LEU A 460 -43.33 3.54 -7.42
N GLY A 461 -42.64 3.63 -8.55
CA GLY A 461 -43.21 3.95 -9.85
C GLY A 461 -43.04 5.45 -10.20
N ALA A 462 -42.89 5.76 -11.49
CA ALA A 462 -42.61 7.12 -11.97
C ALA A 462 -43.70 8.13 -11.59
N ASP A 463 -44.99 7.73 -11.59
CA ASP A 463 -46.12 8.57 -11.25
C ASP A 463 -46.22 8.90 -9.74
N HIS A 464 -45.50 8.17 -8.91
CA HIS A 464 -45.50 8.29 -7.44
C HIS A 464 -44.35 9.14 -6.89
N VAL A 465 -43.47 9.66 -7.75
CA VAL A 465 -42.28 10.46 -7.36
C VAL A 465 -42.39 11.82 -8.03
N LYS A 466 -42.43 12.91 -7.24
CA LYS A 466 -42.51 14.25 -7.77
C LYS A 466 -41.47 15.19 -7.14
N PHE A 467 -40.62 15.74 -7.95
CA PHE A 467 -39.66 16.80 -7.59
C PHE A 467 -40.26 18.15 -8.00
N THR A 468 -40.47 19.05 -7.04
CA THR A 468 -41.06 20.37 -7.30
C THR A 468 -39.96 21.42 -7.40
N THR A 469 -40.00 22.24 -8.47
CA THR A 469 -39.12 23.39 -8.67
C THR A 469 -39.88 24.72 -8.45
N ALA A 470 -39.16 25.84 -8.27
CA ALA A 470 -39.72 27.16 -7.94
C ALA A 470 -40.78 27.70 -8.92
N GLN A 471 -40.92 27.13 -10.12
CA GLN A 471 -41.87 27.61 -11.14
C GLN A 471 -43.28 27.00 -11.13
N ALA A 472 -43.55 26.08 -10.21
CA ALA A 472 -44.87 25.39 -10.15
C ALA A 472 -45.85 25.94 -9.10
N ALA A 473 -45.56 27.11 -8.53
CA ALA A 473 -46.47 27.84 -7.61
C ALA A 473 -46.94 29.13 -8.26
N LYS A 474 -47.82 28.99 -9.27
CA LYS A 474 -48.80 29.99 -9.69
C LYS A 474 -50.13 29.32 -9.97
#